data_60d11b9679eb93fd3f3d4be12c39bf5e
#
_entry.id   60d11b9679eb93fd3f3d4be12c39bf5e
#
_cell.length_a   1.000
_cell.length_b   1.000
_cell.length_c   1.000
_cell.angle_alpha   90.00
_cell.angle_beta   90.00
_cell.angle_gamma   90.00
#
_symmetry.space_group_name_H-M   'P 1'
#
loop_
_entity.id
_entity.type
_entity.pdbx_description
1 polymer ?
#
loop_
_entity_poly.entity_id
_entity_poly.type
_entity_poly.pdbx_seq_one_letter_code
_entity_poly.pdbx_strand_id
1 'polypeptide(L)'
;EDYKEQYGRSPFLSVVGFGSQGNGFTAIPGYSIPEFGQSWYASGTPGDPETEYANNTGRFVVDFVLNDNTLVYGSISKGFKGGGFNPALDPAKYPNTPQVFPSTELNAYEVGFKADFPSQGMRWNAAAYIYDAQDYQVTKIQNKTRVNEGIDVDMMGFESEFIWVPVNAPQWQFNIGMSWEESEIASGEMLMNPANADLCLTTGCGNWHLMKNAADGEVFVVRKDVATVIWNMWQAGLWGPAQALIVPAEFHGDRTTGEPTPVSFLPNVAAGHLPSLTASRDLYGQAMVSTACAILGCTPADVMKDGLLSDIGGNSLTHPEFSANLGVQYTMTTENFNVNFRLDAYKQDERYTSLFDLEWDKVPAWTEYNAMVSITPATDDAKWRVDIYGQNITDEQNIMHIGEATAPLGFNKSIWARDQATYGVRWKYNF
;
A
#
# COMPACT_ATOMS: atom_id res chain seq x y z
N GLU A 1 26.67 -0.92 10.72
CA GLU A 1 27.17 -0.33 9.47
C GLU A 1 26.84 1.16 9.46
N ASP A 2 27.84 1.98 9.07
CA ASP A 2 27.64 3.40 8.84
C ASP A 2 27.32 3.59 7.35
N TYR A 3 26.22 4.25 7.06
CA TYR A 3 25.81 4.53 5.68
C TYR A 3 25.57 6.02 5.49
N LYS A 4 26.08 6.54 4.39
CA LYS A 4 25.84 7.91 3.97
C LYS A 4 25.25 7.93 2.56
N GLU A 5 24.08 8.51 2.42
CA GLU A 5 23.43 8.72 1.14
C GLU A 5 23.43 10.21 0.78
N GLN A 6 23.83 10.50 -0.43
CA GLN A 6 23.83 11.84 -0.97
C GLN A 6 22.90 11.92 -2.17
N TYR A 7 21.91 12.80 -2.09
CA TYR A 7 20.99 13.04 -3.20
C TYR A 7 21.66 13.92 -4.26
N GLY A 8 22.17 13.28 -5.30
CA GLY A 8 22.77 13.98 -6.44
C GLY A 8 21.71 14.62 -7.34
N ARG A 9 21.98 15.83 -7.81
CA ARG A 9 21.17 16.48 -8.85
C ARG A 9 21.09 15.58 -10.08
N SER A 10 19.92 15.05 -10.37
CA SER A 10 19.67 14.43 -11.67
C SER A 10 19.24 15.53 -12.64
N PRO A 11 20.04 15.88 -13.65
CA PRO A 11 19.60 16.82 -14.69
C PRO A 11 18.38 16.28 -15.47
N PHE A 12 18.06 15.00 -15.31
CA PHE A 12 16.87 14.39 -15.90
C PHE A 12 15.57 14.76 -15.19
N LEU A 13 15.61 15.00 -13.87
CA LEU A 13 14.39 15.40 -13.13
C LEU A 13 13.94 16.82 -13.48
N SER A 14 14.83 17.65 -13.97
CA SER A 14 14.50 19.02 -14.41
C SER A 14 13.84 19.05 -15.82
N VAL A 15 13.92 17.98 -16.59
CA VAL A 15 13.44 17.93 -17.98
C VAL A 15 12.18 17.06 -18.10
N VAL A 16 11.97 16.12 -17.18
CA VAL A 16 10.81 15.23 -17.20
C VAL A 16 9.70 15.84 -16.32
N GLY A 17 9.33 17.08 -16.62
CA GLY A 17 7.99 17.53 -16.30
C GLY A 17 6.99 16.58 -16.98
N PHE A 18 5.85 16.39 -16.41
CA PHE A 18 4.76 15.52 -16.89
C PHE A 18 4.35 15.72 -18.37
N GLY A 19 5.04 16.58 -19.09
CA GLY A 19 4.94 16.81 -20.51
C GLY A 19 5.68 15.81 -21.40
N SER A 20 6.49 14.93 -20.85
CA SER A 20 7.23 13.93 -21.64
C SER A 20 6.44 12.67 -21.94
N GLN A 21 5.14 12.76 -22.02
CA GLN A 21 4.33 11.72 -22.68
C GLN A 21 4.60 11.73 -24.19
N GLY A 22 5.83 11.65 -24.61
CA GLY A 22 6.23 11.37 -25.98
C GLY A 22 5.84 12.39 -27.06
N ASN A 23 4.99 13.34 -26.73
CA ASN A 23 4.46 14.33 -27.66
C ASN A 23 5.01 15.68 -27.26
N GLY A 24 6.25 15.96 -27.70
CA GLY A 24 6.99 17.17 -27.45
C GLY A 24 6.12 18.37 -27.07
N PHE A 25 6.14 18.74 -25.81
CA PHE A 25 5.66 20.04 -25.39
C PHE A 25 6.59 21.06 -26.04
N THR A 26 6.16 21.61 -27.15
CA THR A 26 6.79 22.82 -27.68
C THR A 26 6.57 23.89 -26.61
N ALA A 27 7.65 24.36 -26.02
CA ALA A 27 7.60 25.48 -25.10
C ALA A 27 6.85 26.62 -25.79
N ILE A 28 5.69 27.00 -25.27
CA ILE A 28 4.96 28.15 -25.79
C ILE A 28 5.82 29.37 -25.49
N PRO A 29 6.23 30.14 -26.50
CA PRO A 29 7.07 31.30 -26.30
C PRO A 29 6.47 32.23 -25.23
N GLY A 30 7.24 32.57 -24.21
CA GLY A 30 6.79 33.42 -23.11
C GLY A 30 6.21 32.66 -21.91
N TYR A 31 6.18 31.35 -21.96
CA TYR A 31 5.72 30.50 -20.85
C TYR A 31 6.91 29.89 -20.12
N SER A 32 7.18 30.31 -18.91
CA SER A 32 8.00 29.55 -17.99
C SER A 32 7.08 28.61 -17.21
N ILE A 33 7.41 27.33 -17.16
CA ILE A 33 6.80 26.38 -16.23
C ILE A 33 7.68 26.39 -14.98
N PRO A 34 7.44 27.29 -14.02
CA PRO A 34 8.37 27.49 -12.92
C PRO A 34 8.44 26.31 -11.95
N GLU A 35 7.44 25.43 -11.99
CA GLU A 35 7.23 24.43 -10.95
C GLU A 35 7.48 22.98 -11.37
N PHE A 36 7.46 22.72 -12.69
CA PHE A 36 7.77 21.40 -13.21
C PHE A 36 9.25 21.35 -13.58
N GLY A 37 10.09 20.89 -12.68
CA GLY A 37 11.50 20.67 -12.96
C GLY A 37 12.48 21.43 -12.06
N GLN A 38 12.03 22.16 -11.07
CA GLN A 38 12.90 22.59 -9.99
C GLN A 38 12.86 21.55 -8.87
N SER A 39 13.92 20.79 -8.75
CA SER A 39 14.21 20.08 -7.51
C SER A 39 14.34 21.15 -6.42
N TRP A 40 13.55 21.07 -5.35
CA TRP A 40 13.65 21.96 -4.19
C TRP A 40 15.05 21.90 -3.57
N TYR A 41 15.74 20.80 -3.76
CA TYR A 41 17.13 20.63 -3.41
C TYR A 41 18.08 21.36 -4.38
N ALA A 42 17.57 21.94 -5.48
CA ALA A 42 18.38 22.64 -6.48
C ALA A 42 18.38 24.17 -6.35
N SER A 43 17.55 24.74 -5.50
CA SER A 43 17.39 26.19 -5.39
C SER A 43 18.46 26.88 -4.51
N GLY A 44 19.73 26.69 -4.85
CA GLY A 44 20.81 27.59 -4.36
C GLY A 44 21.28 27.36 -2.94
N THR A 45 20.92 26.31 -2.27
CA THR A 45 21.55 25.91 -1.01
C THR A 45 22.93 25.32 -1.29
N PRO A 46 23.97 25.74 -0.56
CA PRO A 46 25.30 25.14 -0.67
C PRO A 46 25.23 23.67 -0.24
N GLY A 47 25.50 22.76 -1.16
CA GLY A 47 25.52 21.31 -0.93
C GLY A 47 24.25 20.61 -1.34
N ASP A 48 24.38 19.37 -1.85
CA ASP A 48 23.27 18.47 -2.03
C ASP A 48 22.79 18.01 -0.65
N PRO A 49 21.47 17.72 -0.46
CA PRO A 49 20.99 17.20 0.81
C PRO A 49 21.65 15.85 1.11
N GLU A 50 22.09 15.72 2.34
CA GLU A 50 22.75 14.52 2.84
C GLU A 50 21.96 13.96 4.02
N THR A 51 21.87 12.65 4.11
CA THR A 51 21.40 11.94 5.30
C THR A 51 22.45 10.91 5.72
N GLU A 52 22.68 10.83 7.00
CA GLU A 52 23.59 9.85 7.59
C GLU A 52 22.85 9.05 8.64
N TYR A 53 23.08 7.75 8.65
CA TYR A 53 22.58 6.88 9.69
C TYR A 53 23.62 5.80 10.00
N ALA A 54 23.69 5.42 11.26
CA ALA A 54 24.57 4.36 11.72
C ALA A 54 23.76 3.35 12.50
N ASN A 55 23.78 2.10 12.07
CA ASN A 55 23.02 1.03 12.69
C ASN A 55 23.92 -0.15 13.03
N ASN A 56 23.68 -0.73 14.19
CA ASN A 56 24.33 -1.97 14.62
C ASN A 56 23.39 -3.14 14.34
N THR A 57 23.91 -4.16 13.68
CA THR A 57 23.16 -5.40 13.42
C THR A 57 23.85 -6.59 14.10
N GLY A 58 23.07 -7.58 14.42
CA GLY A 58 23.60 -8.80 15.01
C GLY A 58 22.52 -9.84 15.22
N ARG A 59 22.93 -11.07 15.39
CA ARG A 59 22.07 -12.18 15.73
C ARG A 59 22.75 -13.06 16.77
N PHE A 60 22.00 -13.42 17.80
CA PHE A 60 22.39 -14.42 18.79
C PHE A 60 21.37 -15.56 18.74
N VAL A 61 21.84 -16.80 18.62
CA VAL A 61 20.99 -17.99 18.53
C VAL A 61 21.50 -19.02 19.52
N VAL A 62 20.58 -19.67 20.21
CA VAL A 62 20.85 -20.83 21.02
C VAL A 62 20.01 -21.98 20.50
N ASP A 63 20.69 -23.04 20.09
CA ASP A 63 20.09 -24.29 19.66
C ASP A 63 20.26 -25.34 20.74
N PHE A 64 19.20 -26.02 21.08
CA PHE A 64 19.18 -27.10 22.06
C PHE A 64 18.62 -28.38 21.42
N VAL A 65 19.52 -29.36 21.20
CA VAL A 65 19.17 -30.67 20.69
C VAL A 65 18.61 -31.52 21.79
N LEU A 66 17.29 -31.73 21.86
CA LEU A 66 16.62 -32.55 22.85
C LEU A 66 16.92 -34.04 22.65
N ASN A 67 16.93 -34.47 21.38
CA ASN A 67 17.27 -35.80 20.92
C ASN A 67 17.62 -35.79 19.44
N ASP A 68 17.95 -36.92 18.82
CA ASP A 68 18.38 -37.02 17.43
C ASP A 68 17.35 -36.47 16.41
N ASN A 69 16.10 -36.33 16.84
CA ASN A 69 14.97 -35.92 15.97
C ASN A 69 14.33 -34.61 16.40
N THR A 70 14.80 -33.95 17.45
CA THR A 70 14.12 -32.74 17.97
C THR A 70 15.13 -31.67 18.36
N LEU A 71 15.02 -30.52 17.73
CA LEU A 71 15.73 -29.30 18.01
C LEU A 71 14.76 -28.25 18.53
N VAL A 72 15.12 -27.59 19.62
CA VAL A 72 14.46 -26.36 20.12
C VAL A 72 15.45 -25.23 20.00
N TYR A 73 15.00 -24.05 19.61
CA TYR A 73 15.88 -22.90 19.47
C TYR A 73 15.25 -21.62 20.00
N GLY A 74 16.11 -20.67 20.32
CA GLY A 74 15.73 -19.30 20.60
C GLY A 74 16.71 -18.35 19.94
N SER A 75 16.23 -17.25 19.39
CA SER A 75 17.07 -16.23 18.76
C SER A 75 16.65 -14.83 19.14
N ILE A 76 17.65 -13.96 19.21
CA ILE A 76 17.50 -12.52 19.30
C ILE A 76 18.28 -11.92 18.14
N SER A 77 17.66 -11.08 17.35
CA SER A 77 18.33 -10.41 16.24
C SER A 77 17.94 -8.95 16.14
N LYS A 78 18.87 -8.13 15.71
CA LYS A 78 18.66 -6.74 15.34
C LYS A 78 19.06 -6.56 13.89
N GLY A 79 18.15 -6.00 13.09
CA GLY A 79 18.34 -5.67 11.69
C GLY A 79 17.95 -4.22 11.42
N PHE A 80 18.25 -3.74 10.21
CA PHE A 80 17.76 -2.44 9.76
C PHE A 80 17.49 -2.44 8.25
N LYS A 81 16.67 -1.48 7.82
CA LYS A 81 16.48 -1.09 6.43
C LYS A 81 16.84 0.37 6.30
N GLY A 82 17.76 0.71 5.39
CA GLY A 82 18.24 2.09 5.22
C GLY A 82 17.13 3.10 4.99
N GLY A 83 17.33 4.30 5.53
CA GLY A 83 16.53 5.48 5.22
C GLY A 83 16.83 6.03 3.83
N GLY A 84 16.29 7.18 3.49
CA GLY A 84 16.52 7.80 2.20
C GLY A 84 15.78 9.10 2.01
N PHE A 85 15.62 9.50 0.75
CA PHE A 85 14.99 10.75 0.39
C PHE A 85 13.63 10.52 -0.26
N ASN A 86 12.67 11.31 0.15
CA ASN A 86 11.42 11.46 -0.58
C ASN A 86 11.65 12.33 -1.84
N PRO A 87 10.75 12.24 -2.84
CA PRO A 87 10.79 13.16 -3.97
C PRO A 87 10.84 14.62 -3.49
N ALA A 88 11.55 15.45 -4.22
CA ALA A 88 11.67 16.87 -3.90
C ALA A 88 10.31 17.55 -3.94
N LEU A 89 9.71 17.74 -2.79
CA LEU A 89 8.46 18.44 -2.58
C LEU A 89 8.75 19.80 -1.95
N ASP A 90 7.93 20.80 -2.29
CA ASP A 90 8.03 22.12 -1.66
C ASP A 90 7.60 22.05 -0.19
N PRO A 91 8.50 22.28 0.79
CA PRO A 91 8.14 22.21 2.20
C PRO A 91 7.09 23.25 2.62
N ALA A 92 6.98 24.34 1.88
CA ALA A 92 5.96 25.36 2.16
C ALA A 92 4.56 24.87 1.73
N LYS A 93 4.50 24.02 0.71
CA LYS A 93 3.24 23.42 0.23
C LYS A 93 2.87 22.14 0.98
N TYR A 94 3.88 21.36 1.37
CA TYR A 94 3.74 20.05 1.99
C TYR A 94 4.48 19.98 3.32
N PRO A 95 4.06 20.81 4.32
CA PRO A 95 4.79 20.93 5.58
C PRO A 95 4.76 19.64 6.42
N ASN A 96 3.81 18.77 6.17
CA ASN A 96 3.64 17.50 6.89
C ASN A 96 4.28 16.31 6.16
N THR A 97 5.03 16.57 5.08
CA THR A 97 5.71 15.52 4.32
C THR A 97 7.21 15.62 4.55
N PRO A 98 7.84 14.62 5.18
CA PRO A 98 9.26 14.65 5.43
C PRO A 98 10.04 14.57 4.10
N GLN A 99 11.08 15.36 3.97
CA GLN A 99 12.00 15.30 2.81
C GLN A 99 12.93 14.09 2.92
N VAL A 100 13.24 13.69 4.13
CA VAL A 100 14.08 12.54 4.46
C VAL A 100 13.25 11.61 5.31
N PHE A 101 13.27 10.32 5.00
CA PHE A 101 12.68 9.31 5.85
C PHE A 101 13.77 8.50 6.56
N PRO A 102 13.54 8.12 7.83
CA PRO A 102 14.54 7.45 8.66
C PRO A 102 14.80 6.02 8.21
N SER A 103 15.85 5.41 8.75
CA SER A 103 16.07 3.97 8.65
C SER A 103 15.15 3.22 9.60
N THR A 104 14.51 2.17 9.12
CA THR A 104 13.80 1.23 10.00
C THR A 104 14.81 0.43 10.83
N GLU A 105 14.61 0.34 12.13
CA GLU A 105 15.28 -0.62 13.00
C GLU A 105 14.29 -1.72 13.41
N LEU A 106 14.75 -2.96 13.38
CA LEU A 106 13.95 -4.12 13.76
C LEU A 106 14.65 -4.93 14.84
N ASN A 107 14.03 -5.05 15.99
CA ASN A 107 14.40 -6.03 17.03
C ASN A 107 13.46 -7.23 16.91
N ALA A 108 14.04 -8.43 16.78
CA ALA A 108 13.29 -9.65 16.61
C ALA A 108 13.66 -10.68 17.66
N TYR A 109 12.67 -11.26 18.30
CA TYR A 109 12.76 -12.33 19.28
C TYR A 109 11.96 -13.51 18.77
N GLU A 110 12.58 -14.68 18.71
CA GLU A 110 11.96 -15.88 18.18
C GLU A 110 12.30 -17.09 19.02
N VAL A 111 11.31 -17.94 19.24
CA VAL A 111 11.49 -19.28 19.80
C VAL A 111 10.78 -20.28 18.92
N GLY A 112 11.37 -21.45 18.75
CA GLY A 112 10.75 -22.46 17.91
C GLY A 112 11.31 -23.84 18.13
N PHE A 113 10.68 -24.81 17.47
CA PHE A 113 11.17 -26.17 17.42
C PHE A 113 11.05 -26.77 16.03
N LYS A 114 11.89 -27.76 15.78
CA LYS A 114 11.84 -28.64 14.59
C LYS A 114 11.91 -30.08 15.08
N ALA A 115 10.90 -30.87 14.72
CA ALA A 115 10.80 -32.24 15.21
C ALA A 115 10.40 -33.19 14.09
N ASP A 116 11.16 -34.28 13.99
CA ASP A 116 10.83 -35.45 13.18
C ASP A 116 10.32 -36.58 14.09
N PHE A 117 9.25 -37.24 13.67
CA PHE A 117 8.66 -38.40 14.35
C PHE A 117 8.66 -39.60 13.40
N PRO A 118 9.83 -40.25 13.15
CA PRO A 118 9.97 -41.29 12.13
C PRO A 118 9.01 -42.46 12.30
N SER A 119 8.74 -42.85 13.55
CA SER A 119 7.80 -43.94 13.88
C SER A 119 6.35 -43.63 13.49
N GLN A 120 6.00 -42.37 13.31
CA GLN A 120 4.68 -41.90 12.90
C GLN A 120 4.63 -41.39 11.47
N GLY A 121 5.81 -41.22 10.83
CA GLY A 121 5.97 -40.63 9.50
C GLY A 121 5.66 -39.15 9.47
N MET A 122 6.01 -38.41 10.53
CA MET A 122 5.56 -37.04 10.76
C MET A 122 6.75 -36.09 10.97
N ARG A 123 6.67 -34.90 10.39
CA ARG A 123 7.52 -33.75 10.68
C ARG A 123 6.67 -32.58 11.12
N TRP A 124 7.10 -31.91 12.17
CA TRP A 124 6.43 -30.72 12.66
C TRP A 124 7.44 -29.64 13.05
N ASN A 125 7.29 -28.48 12.46
CA ASN A 125 8.06 -27.27 12.78
C ASN A 125 7.08 -26.21 13.27
N ALA A 126 7.46 -25.47 14.31
CA ALA A 126 6.70 -24.30 14.74
C ALA A 126 7.63 -23.24 15.31
N ALA A 127 7.24 -21.98 15.15
CA ALA A 127 7.91 -20.83 15.74
C ALA A 127 6.89 -19.81 16.24
N ALA A 128 7.26 -19.11 17.32
CA ALA A 128 6.57 -17.93 17.80
C ALA A 128 7.57 -16.78 17.86
N TYR A 129 7.13 -15.59 17.49
CA TYR A 129 8.01 -14.43 17.42
C TYR A 129 7.33 -13.15 17.90
N ILE A 130 8.16 -12.20 18.29
CA ILE A 130 7.79 -10.81 18.58
C ILE A 130 8.79 -9.93 17.87
N TYR A 131 8.29 -8.94 17.15
CA TYR A 131 9.07 -7.92 16.45
C TYR A 131 8.68 -6.53 16.95
N ASP A 132 9.70 -5.74 17.28
CA ASP A 132 9.59 -4.31 17.58
C ASP A 132 10.28 -3.57 16.44
N ALA A 133 9.52 -2.87 15.63
CA ALA A 133 9.98 -2.14 14.47
C ALA A 133 9.83 -0.63 14.70
N GLN A 134 10.96 0.05 14.83
CA GLN A 134 11.01 1.50 14.93
C GLN A 134 11.22 2.09 13.54
N ASP A 135 10.51 3.20 13.25
CA ASP A 135 10.54 3.84 11.95
C ASP A 135 10.24 2.86 10.78
N TYR A 136 9.28 1.96 10.95
CA TYR A 136 8.86 1.05 9.88
C TYR A 136 8.40 1.84 8.66
N GLN A 137 9.10 1.65 7.55
CA GLN A 137 8.88 2.45 6.35
C GLN A 137 7.60 2.06 5.65
N VAL A 138 6.65 2.97 5.64
CA VAL A 138 5.41 2.87 4.88
C VAL A 138 5.42 3.83 3.69
N THR A 139 4.79 3.42 2.60
CA THR A 139 4.69 4.25 1.39
C THR A 139 3.25 4.65 1.20
N LYS A 140 3.01 5.95 1.06
CA LYS A 140 1.70 6.50 0.67
C LYS A 140 1.81 7.30 -0.62
N ILE A 141 0.68 7.53 -1.25
CA ILE A 141 0.59 8.46 -2.38
C ILE A 141 0.05 9.78 -1.84
N GLN A 142 0.86 10.82 -1.95
CA GLN A 142 0.45 12.17 -1.61
C GLN A 142 0.39 13.01 -2.89
N ASN A 143 -0.82 13.49 -3.21
CA ASN A 143 -1.14 14.13 -4.47
C ASN A 143 -0.71 13.28 -5.68
N LYS A 144 0.43 13.51 -6.27
CA LYS A 144 0.89 12.85 -7.51
C LYS A 144 2.16 12.03 -7.30
N THR A 145 2.66 11.96 -6.08
CA THR A 145 3.94 11.31 -5.81
C THR A 145 3.84 10.31 -4.67
N ARG A 146 4.78 9.37 -4.66
CA ARG A 146 4.95 8.44 -3.56
C ARG A 146 5.89 9.07 -2.54
N VAL A 147 5.50 9.03 -1.28
CA VAL A 147 6.32 9.44 -0.15
C VAL A 147 6.43 8.30 0.85
N ASN A 148 7.60 8.20 1.47
CA ASN A 148 7.87 7.25 2.54
C ASN A 148 7.91 8.00 3.87
N GLU A 149 7.36 7.38 4.89
CA GLU A 149 7.39 7.84 6.28
C GLU A 149 7.76 6.67 7.17
N GLY A 150 8.30 6.93 8.35
CA GLY A 150 8.52 5.95 9.39
C GLY A 150 7.36 5.96 10.37
N ILE A 151 6.93 4.79 10.82
CA ILE A 151 5.96 4.60 11.89
C ILE A 151 6.46 3.49 12.80
N ASP A 152 6.15 3.55 14.08
CA ASP A 152 6.52 2.48 15.00
C ASP A 152 5.45 1.39 15.00
N VAL A 153 5.87 0.13 14.94
CA VAL A 153 4.97 -1.03 14.82
C VAL A 153 5.45 -2.18 15.69
N ASP A 154 4.56 -2.70 16.49
CA ASP A 154 4.74 -3.97 17.18
C ASP A 154 4.07 -5.11 16.42
N MET A 155 4.74 -6.25 16.33
CA MET A 155 4.20 -7.44 15.67
C MET A 155 4.46 -8.66 16.53
N MET A 156 3.51 -9.56 16.60
CA MET A 156 3.71 -10.89 17.17
C MET A 156 3.03 -11.95 16.32
N GLY A 157 3.60 -13.13 16.30
CA GLY A 157 3.05 -14.17 15.47
C GLY A 157 3.46 -15.57 15.87
N PHE A 158 2.78 -16.49 15.21
CA PHE A 158 3.02 -17.92 15.32
C PHE A 158 2.90 -18.55 13.96
N GLU A 159 3.89 -19.37 13.61
CA GLU A 159 3.90 -20.17 12.38
C GLU A 159 4.04 -21.64 12.68
N SER A 160 3.37 -22.48 11.89
CA SER A 160 3.47 -23.93 12.04
C SER A 160 3.37 -24.62 10.68
N GLU A 161 4.30 -25.55 10.47
CA GLU A 161 4.31 -26.45 9.31
C GLU A 161 4.27 -27.89 9.78
N PHE A 162 3.39 -28.67 9.19
CA PHE A 162 3.18 -30.07 9.50
C PHE A 162 3.12 -30.90 8.22
N ILE A 163 3.95 -31.92 8.14
CA ILE A 163 3.95 -32.92 7.05
C ILE A 163 3.76 -34.29 7.68
N TRP A 164 2.82 -35.04 7.15
CA TRP A 164 2.51 -36.36 7.65
C TRP A 164 2.31 -37.35 6.51
N VAL A 165 3.10 -38.42 6.51
CA VAL A 165 2.96 -39.62 5.68
C VAL A 165 2.77 -40.80 6.64
N PRO A 166 1.53 -41.22 6.92
CA PRO A 166 1.27 -42.29 7.90
C PRO A 166 2.03 -43.56 7.56
N VAL A 167 2.79 -44.09 8.51
CA VAL A 167 3.60 -45.32 8.29
C VAL A 167 2.75 -46.51 7.86
N ASN A 168 1.54 -46.64 8.42
CA ASN A 168 0.61 -47.72 8.10
C ASN A 168 -0.26 -47.45 6.86
N ALA A 169 -0.15 -46.25 6.26
CA ALA A 169 -0.88 -45.85 5.09
C ALA A 169 -0.04 -44.87 4.23
N PRO A 170 1.14 -45.31 3.73
CA PRO A 170 2.11 -44.45 3.07
C PRO A 170 1.64 -43.87 1.74
N GLN A 171 0.51 -44.34 1.23
CA GLN A 171 -0.16 -43.79 0.06
C GLN A 171 -0.80 -42.39 0.33
N TRP A 172 -0.99 -42.01 1.60
CA TRP A 172 -1.49 -40.73 2.00
C TRP A 172 -0.35 -39.79 2.40
N GLN A 173 -0.47 -38.53 2.00
CA GLN A 173 0.39 -37.45 2.46
C GLN A 173 -0.49 -36.23 2.80
N PHE A 174 -0.20 -35.65 3.95
CA PHE A 174 -0.86 -34.43 4.43
C PHE A 174 0.19 -33.35 4.63
N ASN A 175 -0.09 -32.13 4.15
CA ASN A 175 0.72 -30.94 4.36
C ASN A 175 -0.18 -29.86 4.94
N ILE A 176 0.17 -29.34 6.11
CA ILE A 176 -0.58 -28.29 6.77
C ILE A 176 0.40 -27.17 7.10
N GLY A 177 0.07 -25.96 6.69
CA GLY A 177 0.76 -24.76 7.12
C GLY A 177 -0.24 -23.79 7.71
N MET A 178 0.14 -23.10 8.76
CA MET A 178 -0.66 -22.01 9.32
C MET A 178 0.26 -20.90 9.79
N SER A 179 -0.21 -19.67 9.66
CA SER A 179 0.40 -18.46 10.18
C SER A 179 -0.67 -17.62 10.84
N TRP A 180 -0.37 -17.13 12.02
CA TRP A 180 -1.12 -16.10 12.71
C TRP A 180 -0.16 -14.99 13.07
N GLU A 181 -0.49 -13.74 12.69
CA GLU A 181 0.31 -12.58 12.98
C GLU A 181 -0.61 -11.39 13.31
N GLU A 182 -0.40 -10.82 14.46
CA GLU A 182 -1.03 -9.58 14.90
C GLU A 182 0.00 -8.46 14.80
N SER A 183 -0.39 -7.34 14.22
CA SER A 183 0.42 -6.13 14.15
C SER A 183 -0.36 -4.95 14.67
N GLU A 184 0.30 -4.09 15.43
CA GLU A 184 -0.29 -2.89 15.99
C GLU A 184 0.65 -1.70 15.75
N ILE A 185 0.12 -0.66 15.13
CA ILE A 185 0.81 0.62 14.97
C ILE A 185 0.81 1.33 16.32
N ALA A 186 1.95 1.87 16.72
CA ALA A 186 2.11 2.51 18.02
C ALA A 186 1.12 3.67 18.21
N SER A 187 0.69 3.86 19.45
CA SER A 187 -0.25 4.92 19.79
C SER A 187 0.35 6.31 19.57
N GLY A 188 -0.44 7.20 18.96
CA GLY A 188 -0.03 8.57 18.67
C GLY A 188 0.64 8.75 17.31
N GLU A 189 0.76 7.67 16.53
CA GLU A 189 1.21 7.76 15.14
C GLU A 189 0.18 8.47 14.28
N MET A 190 0.65 9.50 13.57
CA MET A 190 -0.20 10.38 12.77
C MET A 190 0.28 10.37 11.33
N LEU A 191 -0.56 9.93 10.43
CA LEU A 191 -0.22 9.85 9.01
C LEU A 191 -1.13 10.78 8.18
N MET A 192 -0.52 11.48 7.21
CA MET A 192 -1.28 12.25 6.23
C MET A 192 -2.13 11.32 5.38
N ASN A 193 -3.44 11.45 5.47
CA ASN A 193 -4.34 10.67 4.62
C ASN A 193 -4.41 11.34 3.23
N PRO A 194 -3.87 10.71 2.18
CA PRO A 194 -3.88 11.28 0.83
C PRO A 194 -5.29 11.34 0.23
N ALA A 195 -6.20 10.53 0.75
CA ALA A 195 -7.58 10.47 0.35
C ALA A 195 -8.50 11.09 1.42
N ASN A 196 -8.21 12.33 1.84
CA ASN A 196 -9.03 13.03 2.82
C ASN A 196 -10.55 12.97 2.54
N ALA A 197 -10.92 12.71 1.29
CA ALA A 197 -12.30 12.43 0.90
C ALA A 197 -12.91 11.30 1.71
N ASP A 198 -12.14 10.24 1.97
CA ASP A 198 -12.64 9.08 2.68
C ASP A 198 -12.94 9.40 4.14
N LEU A 199 -12.04 10.11 4.82
CA LEU A 199 -12.32 10.63 6.18
C LEU A 199 -13.52 11.58 6.19
N CYS A 200 -13.59 12.45 5.20
CA CYS A 200 -14.70 13.39 5.10
C CYS A 200 -16.04 12.70 4.78
N LEU A 201 -15.98 11.55 4.13
CA LEU A 201 -17.17 10.79 3.73
C LEU A 201 -17.74 9.92 4.86
N THR A 202 -16.90 9.45 5.79
CA THR A 202 -17.34 8.53 6.85
C THR A 202 -17.58 9.18 8.19
N THR A 203 -16.62 10.00 8.62
CA THR A 203 -16.66 10.64 9.96
C THR A 203 -16.91 12.14 9.88
N GLY A 204 -16.94 12.68 8.65
CA GLY A 204 -16.90 14.10 8.37
C GLY A 204 -15.52 14.69 8.62
N CYS A 205 -15.17 15.72 7.88
CA CYS A 205 -13.93 16.48 8.08
C CYS A 205 -14.02 17.47 9.26
N GLY A 206 -14.96 17.32 10.17
CA GLY A 206 -15.16 18.30 11.23
C GLY A 206 -15.43 19.70 10.64
N ASN A 207 -14.54 20.65 10.92
CA ASN A 207 -14.62 22.02 10.41
C ASN A 207 -13.94 22.22 9.04
N TRP A 208 -13.56 21.17 8.34
CA TRP A 208 -12.84 21.23 7.08
C TRP A 208 -13.69 20.76 5.90
N HIS A 209 -13.42 21.33 4.72
CA HIS A 209 -13.94 20.88 3.45
C HIS A 209 -12.77 20.44 2.54
N LEU A 210 -12.96 19.32 1.89
CA LEU A 210 -12.06 18.88 0.85
C LEU A 210 -12.27 19.71 -0.42
N MET A 211 -11.18 20.18 -0.98
CA MET A 211 -11.15 20.89 -2.24
C MET A 211 -10.21 20.20 -3.20
N LYS A 212 -10.57 20.16 -4.46
CA LYS A 212 -9.78 19.55 -5.52
C LYS A 212 -9.46 20.59 -6.58
N ASN A 213 -8.18 20.72 -6.89
CA ASN A 213 -7.75 21.44 -8.08
C ASN A 213 -7.87 20.50 -9.28
N ALA A 214 -8.85 20.75 -10.12
CA ALA A 214 -9.09 19.89 -11.29
C ALA A 214 -8.06 20.09 -12.41
N ALA A 215 -7.30 21.18 -12.39
CA ALA A 215 -6.25 21.42 -13.39
C ALA A 215 -5.10 20.44 -13.25
N ASP A 216 -4.68 20.15 -12.02
CA ASP A 216 -3.57 19.29 -11.71
C ASP A 216 -3.93 18.11 -10.82
N GLY A 217 -5.18 18.09 -10.32
CA GLY A 217 -5.69 17.04 -9.45
C GLY A 217 -5.21 17.11 -8.01
N GLU A 218 -4.52 18.18 -7.61
CA GLU A 218 -4.16 18.39 -6.21
C GLU A 218 -5.40 18.47 -5.32
N VAL A 219 -5.30 17.85 -4.15
CA VAL A 219 -6.30 17.89 -3.11
C VAL A 219 -5.77 18.65 -1.92
N PHE A 220 -6.59 19.49 -1.34
CA PHE A 220 -6.30 20.26 -0.15
C PHE A 220 -7.58 20.48 0.65
N VAL A 221 -7.45 20.86 1.89
CA VAL A 221 -8.61 21.12 2.76
C VAL A 221 -8.68 22.60 3.13
N VAL A 222 -9.89 23.11 3.19
CA VAL A 222 -10.18 24.49 3.57
C VAL A 222 -11.22 24.49 4.68
N ARG A 223 -11.10 25.41 5.63
CA ARG A 223 -12.08 25.53 6.73
C ARG A 223 -13.48 25.82 6.18
N LYS A 224 -14.50 25.17 6.74
CA LYS A 224 -15.90 25.19 6.24
C LYS A 224 -16.49 26.56 6.03
N ASP A 225 -16.26 27.49 6.94
CA ASP A 225 -16.74 28.86 6.83
C ASP A 225 -16.13 29.60 5.62
N VAL A 226 -14.83 29.38 5.38
CA VAL A 226 -14.11 29.93 4.21
C VAL A 226 -14.64 29.31 2.91
N ALA A 227 -14.77 27.99 2.87
CA ALA A 227 -15.34 27.30 1.72
C ALA A 227 -16.77 27.77 1.42
N THR A 228 -17.57 28.01 2.45
CA THR A 228 -18.94 28.53 2.32
C THR A 228 -18.95 29.95 1.72
N VAL A 229 -18.04 30.82 2.14
CA VAL A 229 -17.93 32.16 1.53
C VAL A 229 -17.53 32.05 0.06
N ILE A 230 -16.55 31.21 -0.26
CA ILE A 230 -16.13 30.97 -1.66
C ILE A 230 -17.31 30.49 -2.50
N TRP A 231 -18.09 29.56 -1.98
CA TRP A 231 -19.28 29.02 -2.67
C TRP A 231 -20.38 30.06 -2.87
N ASN A 232 -20.70 30.82 -1.84
CA ASN A 232 -21.72 31.86 -1.93
C ASN A 232 -21.35 32.95 -2.94
N MET A 233 -20.07 33.35 -2.95
CA MET A 233 -19.56 34.29 -3.95
C MET A 233 -19.64 33.70 -5.36
N TRP A 234 -19.39 32.41 -5.51
CA TRP A 234 -19.55 31.75 -6.82
C TRP A 234 -20.99 31.75 -7.27
N GLN A 235 -21.93 31.39 -6.41
CA GLN A 235 -23.36 31.42 -6.74
C GLN A 235 -23.84 32.82 -7.11
N ALA A 236 -23.28 33.83 -6.52
CA ALA A 236 -23.58 35.23 -6.80
C ALA A 236 -22.85 35.78 -8.05
N GLY A 237 -22.02 34.99 -8.72
CA GLY A 237 -21.26 35.43 -9.90
C GLY A 237 -20.15 36.44 -9.62
N LEU A 238 -19.65 36.49 -8.39
CA LEU A 238 -18.73 37.53 -7.93
C LEU A 238 -17.25 37.27 -8.22
N TRP A 239 -16.91 36.10 -8.75
CA TRP A 239 -15.50 35.77 -9.07
C TRP A 239 -15.02 36.32 -10.42
N GLY A 240 -15.86 37.03 -11.16
CA GLY A 240 -15.48 37.58 -12.46
C GLY A 240 -14.97 36.51 -13.43
N PRO A 241 -13.81 36.73 -14.08
CA PRO A 241 -13.26 35.71 -14.99
C PRO A 241 -12.93 34.37 -14.31
N ALA A 242 -12.64 34.38 -13.01
CA ALA A 242 -12.37 33.16 -12.25
C ALA A 242 -13.63 32.32 -11.99
N GLN A 243 -14.82 32.86 -12.22
CA GLN A 243 -16.08 32.15 -12.07
C GLN A 243 -16.15 30.85 -12.86
N ALA A 244 -15.60 30.85 -14.07
CA ALA A 244 -15.58 29.67 -14.92
C ALA A 244 -14.58 28.60 -14.50
N LEU A 245 -13.68 28.92 -13.59
CA LEU A 245 -12.65 28.01 -13.09
C LEU A 245 -13.10 27.23 -11.86
N ILE A 246 -14.22 27.65 -11.27
CA ILE A 246 -14.79 27.00 -10.09
C ILE A 246 -15.97 26.18 -10.56
N VAL A 247 -15.88 24.87 -10.39
CA VAL A 247 -16.96 23.94 -10.74
C VAL A 247 -17.39 23.22 -9.48
N PRO A 248 -18.70 23.12 -9.24
CA PRO A 248 -19.21 22.29 -8.15
C PRO A 248 -18.69 20.87 -8.30
N ALA A 249 -18.05 20.36 -7.27
CA ALA A 249 -17.54 18.98 -7.29
C ALA A 249 -18.66 18.04 -6.84
N GLU A 250 -19.37 17.45 -7.79
CA GLU A 250 -20.35 16.40 -7.50
C GLU A 250 -19.73 15.16 -6.84
N PHE A 251 -18.42 14.97 -7.00
CA PHE A 251 -17.69 13.80 -6.47
C PHE A 251 -17.26 13.93 -5.02
N HIS A 252 -17.34 15.09 -4.43
CA HIS A 252 -16.91 15.36 -3.05
C HIS A 252 -18.07 15.81 -2.17
N GLY A 253 -19.27 15.39 -2.52
CA GLY A 253 -20.44 15.60 -1.69
C GLY A 253 -20.28 14.90 -0.35
N ASP A 254 -20.69 15.54 0.72
CA ASP A 254 -20.91 14.85 1.98
C ASP A 254 -21.98 13.77 1.76
N ARG A 255 -21.53 12.52 1.60
CA ARG A 255 -22.44 11.40 1.37
C ARG A 255 -23.35 11.11 2.56
N THR A 256 -23.04 11.66 3.73
CA THR A 256 -23.87 11.51 4.92
C THR A 256 -25.03 12.48 4.91
N THR A 257 -24.86 13.66 4.34
CA THR A 257 -25.89 14.71 4.29
C THR A 257 -26.50 14.89 2.91
N GLY A 258 -25.88 14.35 1.86
CA GLY A 258 -26.29 14.60 0.47
C GLY A 258 -25.99 16.02 -0.03
N GLU A 259 -25.32 16.84 0.77
CA GLU A 259 -24.95 18.20 0.40
C GLU A 259 -23.79 18.18 -0.58
N PRO A 260 -23.85 18.91 -1.72
CA PRO A 260 -22.72 18.99 -2.62
C PRO A 260 -21.55 19.72 -1.95
N THR A 261 -20.38 19.12 -1.95
CA THR A 261 -19.17 19.85 -1.57
C THR A 261 -18.81 20.86 -2.63
N PRO A 262 -18.43 22.04 -2.22
CA PRO A 262 -18.67 23.20 -3.04
C PRO A 262 -17.68 23.43 -4.17
N VAL A 263 -16.45 22.92 -4.19
CA VAL A 263 -15.50 23.56 -5.10
C VAL A 263 -14.43 22.63 -5.63
N SER A 264 -14.44 22.40 -6.93
CA SER A 264 -13.25 21.99 -7.66
C SER A 264 -12.82 23.09 -8.63
N PHE A 265 -11.52 23.31 -8.76
CA PHE A 265 -10.97 24.28 -9.70
C PHE A 265 -10.70 23.60 -11.04
N LEU A 266 -11.53 23.86 -12.05
CA LEU A 266 -11.30 23.40 -13.43
C LEU A 266 -10.84 24.55 -14.29
N PRO A 267 -9.72 24.42 -15.02
CA PRO A 267 -9.48 25.32 -16.13
C PRO A 267 -10.55 25.07 -17.18
N ASN A 268 -11.26 26.11 -17.56
CA ASN A 268 -12.21 26.02 -18.67
C ASN A 268 -11.46 26.10 -19.99
N VAL A 269 -11.06 24.94 -20.50
CA VAL A 269 -10.33 24.81 -21.77
C VAL A 269 -11.16 25.38 -22.94
N ALA A 270 -12.50 25.29 -22.86
CA ALA A 270 -13.40 25.79 -23.90
C ALA A 270 -13.45 27.33 -23.96
N ALA A 271 -13.08 28.03 -22.90
CA ALA A 271 -13.02 29.48 -22.83
C ALA A 271 -11.64 30.07 -23.19
N GLY A 272 -10.70 29.26 -23.64
CA GLY A 272 -9.37 29.75 -24.04
C GLY A 272 -8.45 30.09 -22.86
N HIS A 273 -8.78 29.68 -21.63
CA HIS A 273 -7.97 29.90 -20.44
C HIS A 273 -6.87 28.83 -20.28
N LEU A 274 -6.17 28.49 -21.35
CA LEU A 274 -5.03 27.59 -21.38
C LEU A 274 -3.90 27.93 -20.39
N PRO A 275 -3.65 29.21 -20.08
CA PRO A 275 -2.63 29.55 -19.08
C PRO A 275 -2.94 29.06 -17.67
N SER A 276 -4.16 28.70 -17.38
CA SER A 276 -4.55 28.23 -16.05
C SER A 276 -4.09 26.81 -15.71
N LEU A 277 -3.42 26.11 -16.62
CA LEU A 277 -2.71 24.86 -16.28
C LEU A 277 -1.60 25.09 -15.23
N THR A 278 -1.14 26.34 -15.09
CA THR A 278 -0.21 26.74 -14.01
C THR A 278 -0.90 27.36 -12.82
N ALA A 279 -2.21 27.57 -12.91
CA ALA A 279 -3.00 28.05 -11.81
C ALA A 279 -3.36 26.88 -10.91
N SER A 280 -2.36 26.42 -10.23
CA SER A 280 -2.46 25.46 -9.15
C SER A 280 -3.27 26.04 -7.99
N ARG A 281 -3.53 25.24 -7.01
CA ARG A 281 -3.95 25.64 -5.67
C ARG A 281 -3.29 26.97 -5.22
N ASP A 282 -2.05 27.22 -5.64
CA ASP A 282 -1.26 28.39 -5.23
C ASP A 282 -1.76 29.70 -5.80
N LEU A 283 -2.27 29.70 -7.02
CA LEU A 283 -2.74 30.94 -7.64
C LEU A 283 -4.21 31.23 -7.35
N TYR A 284 -5.09 30.26 -7.60
CA TYR A 284 -6.52 30.47 -7.43
C TYR A 284 -7.04 30.05 -6.06
N GLY A 285 -6.55 28.94 -5.53
CA GLY A 285 -6.92 28.47 -4.20
C GLY A 285 -6.51 29.51 -3.15
N GLN A 286 -5.29 30.00 -3.18
CA GLN A 286 -4.82 31.04 -2.25
C GLN A 286 -5.52 32.38 -2.46
N ALA A 287 -5.74 32.80 -3.70
CA ALA A 287 -6.43 34.03 -3.99
C ALA A 287 -7.88 34.02 -3.51
N MET A 288 -8.59 32.91 -3.71
CA MET A 288 -9.96 32.74 -3.25
C MET A 288 -10.04 32.63 -1.74
N VAL A 289 -9.17 31.87 -1.13
CA VAL A 289 -9.07 31.77 0.34
C VAL A 289 -8.70 33.13 0.93
N SER A 290 -7.77 33.87 0.34
CA SER A 290 -7.38 35.20 0.79
C SER A 290 -8.56 36.18 0.70
N THR A 291 -9.35 36.11 -0.38
CA THR A 291 -10.55 36.96 -0.53
C THR A 291 -11.59 36.62 0.52
N ALA A 292 -11.86 35.32 0.75
CA ALA A 292 -12.78 34.88 1.78
C ALA A 292 -12.29 35.27 3.19
N CYS A 293 -10.97 35.15 3.43
CA CYS A 293 -10.37 35.55 4.69
C CYS A 293 -10.44 37.08 4.94
N ALA A 294 -10.38 37.88 3.89
CA ALA A 294 -10.59 39.33 4.01
C ALA A 294 -12.01 39.67 4.53
N ILE A 295 -12.99 38.83 4.19
CA ILE A 295 -14.36 38.94 4.67
C ILE A 295 -14.51 38.44 6.10
N LEU A 296 -13.88 37.30 6.40
CA LEU A 296 -14.01 36.61 7.69
C LEU A 296 -13.03 37.05 8.76
N GLY A 297 -12.00 37.83 8.40
CA GLY A 297 -10.93 38.23 9.31
C GLY A 297 -9.99 37.08 9.67
N CYS A 298 -9.66 36.18 8.72
CA CYS A 298 -8.77 35.05 8.94
C CYS A 298 -7.46 35.20 8.16
N THR A 299 -6.50 34.32 8.47
CA THR A 299 -5.23 34.18 7.74
C THR A 299 -5.29 32.94 6.86
N PRO A 300 -4.96 33.00 5.57
CA PRO A 300 -5.02 31.82 4.68
C PRO A 300 -4.26 30.61 5.19
N ALA A 301 -3.08 30.79 5.79
CA ALA A 301 -2.29 29.69 6.34
C ALA A 301 -2.98 28.90 7.46
N ASP A 302 -3.91 29.57 8.20
CA ASP A 302 -4.63 28.92 9.31
C ASP A 302 -5.88 28.15 8.83
N VAL A 303 -6.31 28.40 7.61
CA VAL A 303 -7.58 27.88 7.08
C VAL A 303 -7.46 27.05 5.83
N MET A 304 -6.24 26.85 5.32
CA MET A 304 -5.95 25.99 4.17
C MET A 304 -4.77 25.08 4.50
N LYS A 305 -4.91 23.80 4.26
CA LYS A 305 -3.88 22.77 4.49
C LYS A 305 -3.81 21.84 3.29
N ASP A 306 -2.65 21.20 3.09
CA ASP A 306 -2.44 20.19 2.05
C ASP A 306 -3.18 18.87 2.32
N GLY A 307 -3.66 18.67 3.54
CA GLY A 307 -4.46 17.53 3.95
C GLY A 307 -4.66 17.50 5.47
N LEU A 308 -5.29 16.46 5.95
CA LEU A 308 -5.49 16.22 7.37
C LEU A 308 -4.68 15.00 7.81
N LEU A 309 -4.04 15.14 8.96
CA LEU A 309 -3.42 14.00 9.63
C LEU A 309 -4.51 13.13 10.24
N SER A 310 -4.39 11.83 10.04
CA SER A 310 -5.23 10.81 10.66
C SER A 310 -4.42 10.11 11.74
N ASP A 311 -5.04 9.89 12.89
CA ASP A 311 -4.52 8.99 13.90
C ASP A 311 -4.66 7.56 13.37
N ILE A 312 -3.54 6.86 13.28
CA ILE A 312 -3.46 5.46 12.85
C ILE A 312 -2.96 4.54 13.98
N GLY A 313 -2.73 5.09 15.16
CA GLY A 313 -2.34 4.31 16.32
C GLY A 313 -3.39 3.28 16.69
N GLY A 314 -2.96 2.05 16.93
CA GLY A 314 -3.82 0.91 17.19
C GLY A 314 -4.35 0.20 15.94
N ASN A 315 -4.11 0.74 14.73
CA ASN A 315 -4.47 0.07 13.48
C ASN A 315 -3.47 -1.04 13.15
N SER A 316 -3.92 -2.00 12.34
CA SER A 316 -3.08 -3.11 11.87
C SER A 316 -2.31 -2.75 10.60
N LEU A 317 -1.23 -3.48 10.32
CA LEU A 317 -0.62 -3.50 9.00
C LEU A 317 -1.54 -4.20 7.98
N THR A 318 -1.22 -4.02 6.71
CA THR A 318 -2.10 -4.46 5.60
C THR A 318 -2.00 -5.95 5.25
N HIS A 319 -1.67 -6.81 6.21
CA HIS A 319 -1.64 -8.27 6.04
C HIS A 319 -2.83 -8.95 6.75
N PRO A 320 -3.23 -10.16 6.36
CA PRO A 320 -4.25 -10.90 7.09
C PRO A 320 -3.68 -11.43 8.41
N GLU A 321 -4.45 -11.37 9.49
CA GLU A 321 -4.02 -11.92 10.78
C GLU A 321 -3.86 -13.44 10.76
N PHE A 322 -4.69 -14.14 9.99
CA PHE A 322 -4.59 -15.59 9.88
C PHE A 322 -4.57 -16.06 8.44
N SER A 323 -3.69 -17.01 8.16
CA SER A 323 -3.70 -17.78 6.92
C SER A 323 -3.39 -19.25 7.19
N ALA A 324 -3.98 -20.13 6.39
CA ALA A 324 -3.72 -21.57 6.47
C ALA A 324 -3.77 -22.23 5.10
N ASN A 325 -2.97 -23.26 4.94
CA ASN A 325 -3.02 -24.14 3.79
C ASN A 325 -3.11 -25.60 4.24
N LEU A 326 -3.89 -26.37 3.52
CA LEU A 326 -4.04 -27.81 3.70
C LEU A 326 -3.87 -28.50 2.34
N GLY A 327 -2.90 -29.39 2.23
CA GLY A 327 -2.73 -30.27 1.09
C GLY A 327 -2.96 -31.73 1.48
N VAL A 328 -3.77 -32.43 0.75
CA VAL A 328 -4.00 -33.87 0.91
C VAL A 328 -3.67 -34.55 -0.41
N GLN A 329 -2.80 -35.54 -0.36
CA GLN A 329 -2.43 -36.35 -1.51
C GLN A 329 -2.67 -37.83 -1.23
N TYR A 330 -3.21 -38.51 -2.21
CA TYR A 330 -3.34 -39.98 -2.23
C TYR A 330 -2.65 -40.52 -3.48
N THR A 331 -1.72 -41.46 -3.27
CA THR A 331 -0.99 -42.13 -4.36
C THR A 331 -1.50 -43.54 -4.55
N MET A 332 -2.05 -43.83 -5.70
CA MET A 332 -2.44 -45.17 -6.13
C MET A 332 -1.41 -45.71 -7.10
N THR A 333 -0.79 -46.82 -6.74
CA THR A 333 0.15 -47.54 -7.63
C THR A 333 -0.53 -48.75 -8.22
N THR A 334 -0.52 -48.85 -9.54
CA THR A 334 -0.94 -50.02 -10.31
C THR A 334 0.25 -50.66 -11.00
N GLU A 335 0.07 -51.76 -11.68
CA GLU A 335 1.16 -52.43 -12.45
C GLU A 335 1.80 -51.53 -13.49
N ASN A 336 1.03 -50.64 -14.12
CA ASN A 336 1.47 -49.80 -15.24
C ASN A 336 1.65 -48.34 -14.93
N PHE A 337 0.97 -47.82 -13.91
CA PHE A 337 0.91 -46.39 -13.64
C PHE A 337 0.89 -46.06 -12.13
N ASN A 338 1.49 -44.94 -11.79
CA ASN A 338 1.27 -44.25 -10.54
C ASN A 338 0.29 -43.11 -10.79
N VAL A 339 -0.76 -43.06 -10.00
CA VAL A 339 -1.78 -42.01 -10.05
C VAL A 339 -1.81 -41.27 -8.73
N ASN A 340 -1.52 -39.96 -8.76
CA ASN A 340 -1.58 -39.10 -7.60
C ASN A 340 -2.83 -38.23 -7.68
N PHE A 341 -3.67 -38.29 -6.66
CA PHE A 341 -4.80 -37.40 -6.44
C PHE A 341 -4.37 -36.38 -5.40
N ARG A 342 -4.48 -35.09 -5.70
CA ARG A 342 -4.14 -34.02 -4.78
C ARG A 342 -5.29 -33.01 -4.68
N LEU A 343 -5.60 -32.63 -3.45
CA LEU A 343 -6.50 -31.53 -3.11
C LEU A 343 -5.74 -30.56 -2.22
N ASP A 344 -5.77 -29.28 -2.57
CA ASP A 344 -5.21 -28.19 -1.79
C ASP A 344 -6.32 -27.21 -1.43
N ALA A 345 -6.33 -26.76 -0.19
CA ALA A 345 -7.18 -25.69 0.31
C ALA A 345 -6.28 -24.58 0.88
N TYR A 346 -6.60 -23.35 0.56
CA TYR A 346 -5.97 -22.17 1.16
C TYR A 346 -7.06 -21.27 1.74
N LYS A 347 -6.86 -20.83 2.96
CA LYS A 347 -7.73 -19.86 3.64
C LYS A 347 -6.91 -18.65 4.05
N GLN A 348 -7.50 -17.48 3.91
CA GLN A 348 -6.98 -16.21 4.40
C GLN A 348 -8.10 -15.45 5.09
N ASP A 349 -7.79 -14.81 6.23
CA ASP A 349 -8.72 -13.92 6.90
C ASP A 349 -8.84 -12.58 6.18
N GLU A 350 -9.79 -11.78 6.62
CA GLU A 350 -9.98 -10.43 6.13
C GLU A 350 -8.78 -9.54 6.48
N ARG A 351 -8.56 -8.49 5.70
CA ARG A 351 -7.53 -7.50 5.96
C ARG A 351 -7.87 -6.16 5.34
N TYR A 352 -7.30 -5.12 5.85
CA TYR A 352 -7.33 -3.81 5.21
C TYR A 352 -6.23 -3.69 4.15
N THR A 353 -6.40 -2.82 3.17
CA THR A 353 -5.40 -2.52 2.14
C THR A 353 -4.76 -1.14 2.33
N SER A 354 -5.20 -0.39 3.33
CA SER A 354 -4.61 0.86 3.79
C SER A 354 -4.35 0.83 5.29
N LEU A 355 -3.49 1.70 5.79
CA LEU A 355 -3.18 1.84 7.22
C LEU A 355 -4.27 2.61 7.99
N PHE A 356 -5.33 3.04 7.31
CA PHE A 356 -6.40 3.84 7.90
C PHE A 356 -7.61 3.02 8.34
N ASP A 357 -7.56 1.69 8.16
CA ASP A 357 -8.60 0.72 8.53
C ASP A 357 -10.01 1.13 8.08
N LEU A 358 -10.10 1.63 6.86
CA LEU A 358 -11.36 2.09 6.29
C LEU A 358 -12.19 0.90 5.79
N GLU A 359 -13.46 0.85 6.15
CA GLU A 359 -14.35 -0.28 5.83
C GLU A 359 -14.39 -0.62 4.33
N TRP A 360 -14.27 0.35 3.45
CA TRP A 360 -14.24 0.12 2.00
C TRP A 360 -12.88 -0.30 1.45
N ASP A 361 -11.82 -0.30 2.27
CA ASP A 361 -10.50 -0.85 1.93
C ASP A 361 -10.33 -2.26 2.45
N LYS A 362 -11.39 -2.83 2.99
CA LYS A 362 -11.41 -4.15 3.58
C LYS A 362 -11.55 -5.21 2.50
N VAL A 363 -10.56 -6.07 2.41
CA VAL A 363 -10.62 -7.31 1.63
C VAL A 363 -11.23 -8.38 2.52
N PRO A 364 -12.37 -8.97 2.14
CA PRO A 364 -13.02 -10.00 2.95
C PRO A 364 -12.17 -11.28 3.01
N ALA A 365 -12.40 -12.07 4.06
CA ALA A 365 -11.83 -13.42 4.17
C ALA A 365 -12.29 -14.31 3.02
N TRP A 366 -11.40 -15.18 2.55
CA TRP A 366 -11.70 -16.10 1.45
C TRP A 366 -11.01 -17.45 1.59
N THR A 367 -11.53 -18.43 0.86
CA THR A 367 -10.97 -19.78 0.78
C THR A 367 -10.94 -20.23 -0.68
N GLU A 368 -9.86 -20.86 -1.10
CA GLU A 368 -9.71 -21.40 -2.45
C GLU A 368 -9.38 -22.89 -2.39
N TYR A 369 -9.94 -23.65 -3.30
CA TYR A 369 -9.67 -25.07 -3.45
C TYR A 369 -9.10 -25.36 -4.84
N ASN A 370 -8.01 -26.16 -4.84
CA ASN A 370 -7.33 -26.61 -6.05
C ASN A 370 -7.25 -28.13 -6.04
N ALA A 371 -7.45 -28.75 -7.19
CA ALA A 371 -7.37 -30.19 -7.32
C ALA A 371 -6.49 -30.60 -8.50
N MET A 372 -5.78 -31.72 -8.38
CA MET A 372 -4.94 -32.26 -9.43
C MET A 372 -4.93 -33.79 -9.42
N VAL A 373 -4.97 -34.36 -10.60
CA VAL A 373 -4.67 -35.78 -10.83
C VAL A 373 -3.46 -35.86 -11.72
N SER A 374 -2.39 -36.54 -11.24
CA SER A 374 -1.16 -36.76 -12.00
C SER A 374 -0.99 -38.23 -12.32
N ILE A 375 -0.72 -38.56 -13.56
CA ILE A 375 -0.50 -39.93 -14.04
C ILE A 375 0.91 -40.03 -14.59
N THR A 376 1.69 -41.00 -14.08
CA THR A 376 3.05 -41.32 -14.56
C THR A 376 3.16 -42.82 -14.75
N PRO A 377 4.04 -43.32 -15.66
CA PRO A 377 4.37 -44.75 -15.76
C PRO A 377 4.90 -45.24 -14.40
N ALA A 378 4.60 -46.51 -14.09
CA ALA A 378 5.15 -47.18 -12.90
C ALA A 378 6.54 -47.75 -13.15
N THR A 379 7.37 -47.06 -13.95
CA THR A 379 8.74 -47.44 -14.29
C THR A 379 9.72 -46.47 -13.69
N ASP A 380 10.93 -46.93 -13.35
CA ASP A 380 11.97 -46.11 -12.72
C ASP A 380 12.44 -44.96 -13.64
N ASP A 381 12.32 -45.08 -14.94
CA ASP A 381 12.62 -44.06 -15.94
C ASP A 381 11.36 -43.43 -16.55
N ALA A 382 10.38 -43.09 -15.72
CA ALA A 382 9.12 -42.49 -16.15
C ALA A 382 9.38 -41.27 -17.07
N LYS A 383 9.25 -41.47 -18.40
CA LYS A 383 9.54 -40.44 -19.40
C LYS A 383 8.46 -39.43 -19.60
N TRP A 384 7.24 -39.72 -19.16
CA TRP A 384 6.12 -38.82 -19.34
C TRP A 384 5.25 -38.69 -18.08
N ARG A 385 4.59 -37.58 -18.01
CA ARG A 385 3.60 -37.25 -16.96
C ARG A 385 2.43 -36.51 -17.58
N VAL A 386 1.22 -36.85 -17.18
CA VAL A 386 0.02 -36.12 -17.50
C VAL A 386 -0.58 -35.60 -16.19
N ASP A 387 -0.81 -34.28 -16.14
CA ASP A 387 -1.50 -33.61 -15.04
C ASP A 387 -2.83 -33.10 -15.55
N ILE A 388 -3.92 -33.46 -14.89
CA ILE A 388 -5.26 -32.90 -15.06
C ILE A 388 -5.51 -32.07 -13.82
N TYR A 389 -5.75 -30.79 -13.97
CA TYR A 389 -5.85 -29.89 -12.82
C TYR A 389 -7.03 -28.92 -12.93
N GLY A 390 -7.51 -28.51 -11.78
CA GLY A 390 -8.44 -27.40 -11.61
C GLY A 390 -7.91 -26.48 -10.52
N GLN A 391 -7.91 -25.18 -10.80
CA GLN A 391 -7.62 -24.13 -9.85
C GLN A 391 -8.89 -23.36 -9.56
N ASN A 392 -9.05 -22.92 -8.30
CA ASN A 392 -10.28 -22.29 -7.83
C ASN A 392 -11.54 -23.07 -8.26
N ILE A 393 -11.57 -24.38 -7.95
CA ILE A 393 -12.61 -25.30 -8.44
C ILE A 393 -14.03 -24.98 -7.95
N THR A 394 -14.15 -24.14 -6.92
CA THR A 394 -15.43 -23.62 -6.39
C THR A 394 -15.88 -22.36 -7.10
N ASP A 395 -15.04 -21.80 -8.00
CA ASP A 395 -15.27 -20.56 -8.75
C ASP A 395 -15.59 -19.35 -7.85
N GLU A 396 -14.91 -19.26 -6.72
CA GLU A 396 -15.07 -18.15 -5.79
C GLU A 396 -14.46 -16.87 -6.39
N GLN A 397 -15.26 -15.80 -6.42
CA GLN A 397 -14.81 -14.50 -6.90
C GLN A 397 -14.17 -13.71 -5.74
N ASN A 398 -12.94 -14.06 -5.44
CA ASN A 398 -12.22 -13.48 -4.32
C ASN A 398 -11.51 -12.17 -4.71
N ILE A 399 -11.62 -11.16 -3.86
CA ILE A 399 -10.89 -9.92 -3.98
C ILE A 399 -9.49 -10.13 -3.38
N MET A 400 -8.45 -9.82 -4.16
CA MET A 400 -7.06 -9.95 -3.72
C MET A 400 -6.53 -8.65 -3.13
N HIS A 401 -6.95 -7.52 -3.68
CA HIS A 401 -6.49 -6.21 -3.28
C HIS A 401 -7.48 -5.13 -3.73
N ILE A 402 -7.58 -4.09 -2.94
CA ILE A 402 -8.31 -2.86 -3.28
C ILE A 402 -7.26 -1.75 -3.30
N GLY A 403 -7.05 -1.16 -4.46
CA GLY A 403 -6.15 -0.02 -4.62
C GLY A 403 -6.95 1.24 -4.83
N GLU A 404 -6.54 2.30 -4.16
CA GLU A 404 -7.14 3.61 -4.34
C GLU A 404 -6.43 4.37 -5.45
N ALA A 405 -7.20 4.91 -6.39
CA ALA A 405 -6.68 5.84 -7.36
C ALA A 405 -6.49 7.20 -6.69
N THR A 406 -5.42 7.89 -7.08
CA THR A 406 -5.10 9.22 -6.57
C THR A 406 -6.19 10.25 -6.89
N ALA A 407 -6.20 11.34 -6.16
CA ALA A 407 -7.07 12.49 -6.36
C ALA A 407 -7.24 12.93 -7.83
N PRO A 408 -6.18 12.97 -8.67
CA PRO A 408 -6.31 13.29 -10.10
C PRO A 408 -7.29 12.40 -10.85
N LEU A 409 -7.41 11.14 -10.45
CA LEU A 409 -8.28 10.15 -11.07
C LEU A 409 -9.66 10.06 -10.40
N GLY A 410 -9.97 10.95 -9.45
CA GLY A 410 -11.28 11.05 -8.82
C GLY A 410 -11.52 10.06 -7.70
N PHE A 411 -10.47 9.58 -7.03
CA PHE A 411 -10.55 8.60 -5.93
C PHE A 411 -11.30 7.30 -6.31
N ASN A 412 -11.20 6.90 -7.57
CA ASN A 412 -11.76 5.62 -7.98
C ASN A 412 -10.99 4.48 -7.33
N LYS A 413 -11.70 3.46 -6.89
CA LYS A 413 -11.09 2.25 -6.38
C LYS A 413 -10.91 1.24 -7.50
N SER A 414 -9.73 0.64 -7.55
CA SER A 414 -9.42 -0.47 -8.42
C SER A 414 -9.46 -1.76 -7.60
N ILE A 415 -10.17 -2.75 -8.09
CA ILE A 415 -10.26 -4.05 -7.44
C ILE A 415 -9.49 -5.06 -8.29
N TRP A 416 -8.57 -5.77 -7.66
CA TRP A 416 -7.92 -6.92 -8.25
C TRP A 416 -8.60 -8.17 -7.74
N ALA A 417 -9.25 -8.87 -8.65
CA ALA A 417 -9.89 -10.14 -8.36
C ALA A 417 -8.94 -11.30 -8.70
N ARG A 418 -9.15 -12.42 -8.04
CA ARG A 418 -8.52 -13.67 -8.38
C ARG A 418 -9.11 -14.23 -9.68
N ASP A 419 -8.31 -15.04 -10.36
CA ASP A 419 -8.78 -15.73 -11.56
C ASP A 419 -9.96 -16.66 -11.21
N GLN A 420 -10.93 -16.72 -12.12
CA GLN A 420 -12.04 -17.65 -12.06
C GLN A 420 -11.54 -19.10 -12.17
N ALA A 421 -12.44 -20.05 -11.94
CA ALA A 421 -12.13 -21.46 -12.07
C ALA A 421 -11.44 -21.77 -13.40
N THR A 422 -10.25 -22.35 -13.30
CA THR A 422 -9.44 -22.72 -14.47
C THR A 422 -9.16 -24.21 -14.46
N TYR A 423 -9.42 -24.87 -15.57
CA TYR A 423 -9.17 -26.28 -15.73
C TYR A 423 -8.21 -26.54 -16.89
N GLY A 424 -7.32 -27.50 -16.73
CA GLY A 424 -6.34 -27.77 -17.77
C GLY A 424 -5.76 -29.17 -17.74
N VAL A 425 -5.10 -29.51 -18.84
CA VAL A 425 -4.31 -30.73 -18.98
C VAL A 425 -2.90 -30.33 -19.39
N ARG A 426 -1.91 -30.81 -18.65
CA ARG A 426 -0.50 -30.61 -18.95
C ARG A 426 0.13 -31.97 -19.26
N TRP A 427 0.80 -32.08 -20.39
CA TRP A 427 1.62 -33.21 -20.71
C TRP A 427 3.11 -32.82 -20.69
N LYS A 428 3.91 -33.60 -20.00
CA LYS A 428 5.36 -33.42 -19.92
C LYS A 428 6.04 -34.70 -20.42
N TYR A 429 7.08 -34.54 -21.25
CA TYR A 429 7.92 -35.63 -21.71
C TYR A 429 9.38 -35.28 -21.48
N ASN A 430 10.14 -36.19 -20.89
CA ASN A 430 11.58 -36.06 -20.69
C ASN A 430 12.29 -36.93 -21.76
N PHE A 431 13.10 -36.31 -22.56
CA PHE A 431 13.86 -36.95 -23.64
C PHE A 431 15.09 -37.72 -23.15
#